data_45f0bdf0e40ce13040dd52f8a876d144
#
_entry.id   45f0bdf0e40ce13040dd52f8a876d144
#
_cell.length_a   1.000
_cell.length_b   1.000
_cell.length_c   1.000
_cell.angle_alpha   90.00
_cell.angle_beta   90.00
_cell.angle_gamma   90.00
#
_symmetry.space_group_name_H-M   'P 1'
#
loop_
_entity.id
_entity.type
_entity.pdbx_description
1 polymer ?
#
loop_
_entity_poly.entity_id
_entity_poly.type
_entity_poly.pdbx_seq_one_letter_code
_entity_poly.pdbx_strand_id
1 'polypeptide(L)'
;GPLVEAMRAGSLLYIEEINRIPEETLNVLITVMSEGEITVPRLGRILAEPGFQMIAAMNPFDSVGTARISSAVYDRMCRISVAYQSAEDETNIVHRASPASNKQWCAQVVDVVRHTRAHSDLRTGSSVRGAIDTALVAQSLGELRGKDALDPLVGLDAALTSLSGRVKLREGAVRSVEEVITDIWNTVFAAPSENGDVGKVNAPTGATN
;
A
#
# COMPACT_ATOMS: atom_id res chain seq x y z
N GLY A 1 0.23 18.94 -24.45
CA GLY A 1 0.44 18.15 -23.22
C GLY A 1 -0.60 17.05 -23.08
N PRO A 2 -0.45 16.14 -22.09
CA PRO A 2 -1.24 14.89 -22.01
C PRO A 2 -2.75 15.08 -22.06
N LEU A 3 -3.30 16.12 -21.40
CA LEU A 3 -4.73 16.41 -21.42
C LEU A 3 -5.23 16.65 -22.86
N VAL A 4 -4.57 17.54 -23.60
CA VAL A 4 -4.95 17.87 -24.98
C VAL A 4 -4.83 16.68 -25.92
N GLU A 5 -3.80 15.86 -25.73
CA GLU A 5 -3.59 14.63 -26.50
C GLU A 5 -4.68 13.61 -26.24
N ALA A 6 -5.02 13.38 -24.95
CA ALA A 6 -6.09 12.47 -24.57
C ALA A 6 -7.47 12.94 -25.10
N MET A 7 -7.76 14.25 -24.99
CA MET A 7 -9.00 14.82 -25.52
C MET A 7 -9.12 14.62 -27.05
N ARG A 8 -8.06 14.90 -27.79
CA ARG A 8 -8.04 14.76 -29.29
C ARG A 8 -8.06 13.31 -29.77
N ALA A 9 -7.49 12.40 -28.96
CA ALA A 9 -7.45 10.99 -29.28
C ALA A 9 -8.70 10.22 -28.79
N GLY A 10 -9.61 10.87 -28.03
CA GLY A 10 -10.73 10.17 -27.40
C GLY A 10 -10.27 9.07 -26.43
N SER A 11 -9.18 9.27 -25.73
CA SER A 11 -8.53 8.26 -24.89
C SER A 11 -8.64 8.56 -23.39
N LEU A 12 -8.23 7.60 -22.57
CA LEU A 12 -8.20 7.73 -21.12
C LEU A 12 -7.03 8.61 -20.65
N LEU A 13 -7.31 9.63 -19.85
CA LEU A 13 -6.34 10.39 -19.08
C LEU A 13 -6.28 9.87 -17.64
N TYR A 14 -5.13 9.34 -17.23
CA TYR A 14 -4.89 8.97 -15.84
C TYR A 14 -4.06 10.04 -15.13
N ILE A 15 -4.52 10.47 -13.96
CA ILE A 15 -3.88 11.52 -13.14
C ILE A 15 -3.53 10.93 -11.78
N GLU A 16 -2.25 10.81 -11.47
CA GLU A 16 -1.79 10.47 -10.12
C GLU A 16 -1.74 11.71 -9.22
N GLU A 17 -2.02 11.51 -7.93
CA GLU A 17 -1.92 12.53 -6.89
C GLU A 17 -2.64 13.85 -7.25
N ILE A 18 -3.89 13.74 -7.71
CA ILE A 18 -4.67 14.90 -8.14
C ILE A 18 -4.76 16.00 -7.05
N ASN A 19 -4.65 15.63 -5.78
CA ASN A 19 -4.59 16.55 -4.65
C ASN A 19 -3.29 17.38 -4.55
N ARG A 20 -2.29 17.08 -5.39
CA ARG A 20 -1.04 17.86 -5.50
C ARG A 20 -1.00 18.78 -6.71
N ILE A 21 -2.04 18.76 -7.53
CA ILE A 21 -2.15 19.65 -8.68
C ILE A 21 -2.49 21.07 -8.21
N PRO A 22 -1.85 22.11 -8.77
CA PRO A 22 -2.20 23.49 -8.49
C PRO A 22 -3.67 23.80 -8.80
N GLU A 23 -4.27 24.70 -8.01
CA GLU A 23 -5.69 25.04 -8.11
C GLU A 23 -6.07 25.54 -9.52
N GLU A 24 -5.21 26.33 -10.15
CA GLU A 24 -5.43 26.83 -11.52
C GLU A 24 -5.58 25.68 -12.52
N THR A 25 -4.80 24.62 -12.36
CA THR A 25 -4.88 23.42 -13.22
C THR A 25 -6.13 22.60 -12.91
N LEU A 26 -6.52 22.49 -11.62
CA LEU A 26 -7.78 21.85 -11.25
C LEU A 26 -8.99 22.55 -11.85
N ASN A 27 -8.99 23.89 -11.91
CA ASN A 27 -10.05 24.67 -12.54
C ASN A 27 -10.17 24.38 -14.05
N VAL A 28 -9.06 24.17 -14.73
CA VAL A 28 -9.06 23.72 -16.12
C VAL A 28 -9.71 22.35 -16.26
N LEU A 29 -9.39 21.40 -15.36
CA LEU A 29 -10.01 20.07 -15.37
C LEU A 29 -11.52 20.14 -15.10
N ILE A 30 -11.98 21.05 -14.24
CA ILE A 30 -13.42 21.27 -13.98
C ILE A 30 -14.13 21.69 -15.27
N THR A 31 -13.55 22.62 -16.05
CA THR A 31 -14.11 23.06 -17.31
C THR A 31 -14.18 21.90 -18.30
N VAL A 32 -13.11 21.14 -18.45
CA VAL A 32 -13.10 19.96 -19.35
C VAL A 32 -14.15 18.92 -18.95
N MET A 33 -14.32 18.64 -17.64
CA MET A 33 -15.35 17.70 -17.15
C MET A 33 -16.77 18.20 -17.39
N SER A 34 -17.00 19.53 -17.34
CA SER A 34 -18.34 20.11 -17.49
C SER A 34 -18.74 20.32 -18.95
N GLU A 35 -17.81 20.79 -19.76
CA GLU A 35 -18.09 21.32 -21.10
C GLU A 35 -17.52 20.41 -22.21
N GLY A 36 -16.65 19.47 -21.87
CA GLY A 36 -15.97 18.60 -22.84
C GLY A 36 -15.01 19.36 -23.75
N GLU A 37 -14.57 20.56 -23.35
CA GLU A 37 -13.70 21.42 -24.16
C GLU A 37 -12.71 22.22 -23.34
N ILE A 38 -11.68 22.73 -24.02
CA ILE A 38 -10.69 23.64 -23.46
C ILE A 38 -10.20 24.61 -24.54
N THR A 39 -9.95 25.86 -24.17
CA THR A 39 -9.27 26.83 -25.03
C THR A 39 -7.80 26.93 -24.65
N VAL A 40 -6.92 26.61 -25.57
CA VAL A 40 -5.47 26.65 -25.36
C VAL A 40 -4.88 27.79 -26.18
N PRO A 41 -4.07 28.70 -25.57
CA PRO A 41 -3.39 29.75 -26.31
C PRO A 41 -2.63 29.18 -27.51
N ARG A 42 -2.75 29.79 -28.68
CA ARG A 42 -2.14 29.41 -29.97
C ARG A 42 -2.68 28.13 -30.59
N LEU A 43 -3.44 27.30 -29.91
CA LEU A 43 -4.06 26.09 -30.45
C LEU A 43 -5.59 26.26 -30.68
N GLY A 44 -6.17 27.31 -30.06
CA GLY A 44 -7.61 27.55 -30.13
C GLY A 44 -8.43 26.63 -29.24
N ARG A 45 -9.70 26.50 -29.59
CA ARG A 45 -10.68 25.63 -28.91
C ARG A 45 -10.46 24.18 -29.32
N ILE A 46 -10.40 23.31 -28.31
CA ILE A 46 -10.22 21.87 -28.49
C ILE A 46 -11.42 21.20 -27.80
N LEU A 47 -12.16 20.42 -28.60
CA LEU A 47 -13.26 19.59 -28.13
C LEU A 47 -12.72 18.19 -27.79
N ALA A 48 -13.31 17.57 -26.77
CA ALA A 48 -13.03 16.19 -26.47
C ALA A 48 -13.68 15.26 -27.49
N GLU A 49 -12.89 14.40 -28.09
CA GLU A 49 -13.40 13.36 -29.00
C GLU A 49 -14.15 12.27 -28.20
N PRO A 50 -15.12 11.59 -28.87
CA PRO A 50 -15.86 10.48 -28.26
C PRO A 50 -14.90 9.42 -27.66
N GLY A 51 -15.16 8.99 -26.43
CA GLY A 51 -14.30 8.03 -25.72
C GLY A 51 -13.30 8.68 -24.75
N PHE A 52 -13.14 10.01 -24.76
CA PHE A 52 -12.33 10.70 -23.76
C PHE A 52 -12.90 10.47 -22.36
N GLN A 53 -12.05 9.99 -21.44
CA GLN A 53 -12.39 9.78 -20.02
C GLN A 53 -11.22 10.21 -19.13
N MET A 54 -11.53 10.52 -17.89
CA MET A 54 -10.52 10.81 -16.87
C MET A 54 -10.66 9.89 -15.67
N ILE A 55 -9.52 9.36 -15.19
CA ILE A 55 -9.40 8.68 -13.91
C ILE A 55 -8.33 9.40 -13.12
N ALA A 56 -8.61 9.67 -11.87
CA ALA A 56 -7.67 10.30 -10.95
C ALA A 56 -7.48 9.46 -9.70
N ALA A 57 -6.25 9.41 -9.20
CA ALA A 57 -5.92 8.78 -7.93
C ALA A 57 -5.43 9.82 -6.92
N MET A 58 -5.76 9.62 -5.65
CA MET A 58 -5.22 10.42 -4.55
C MET A 58 -5.07 9.60 -3.29
N ASN A 59 -4.15 10.01 -2.43
CA ASN A 59 -4.09 9.52 -1.06
C ASN A 59 -4.84 10.52 -0.15
N PRO A 60 -6.00 10.14 0.44
CA PRO A 60 -6.78 11.06 1.27
C PRO A 60 -6.10 11.42 2.60
N PHE A 61 -5.09 10.64 3.01
CA PHE A 61 -4.34 10.86 4.26
C PHE A 61 -3.08 11.70 4.08
N ASP A 62 -2.74 12.06 2.86
CA ASP A 62 -1.58 12.91 2.58
C ASP A 62 -2.00 14.38 2.76
N SER A 63 -1.67 14.94 3.93
CA SER A 63 -2.06 16.29 4.33
C SER A 63 -0.97 17.35 4.12
N VAL A 64 0.25 16.92 3.74
CA VAL A 64 1.39 17.83 3.58
C VAL A 64 1.57 18.21 2.12
N GLY A 65 1.44 19.51 1.82
CA GLY A 65 1.65 20.04 0.46
C GLY A 65 0.50 19.71 -0.51
N THR A 66 -0.68 19.33 -0.01
CA THR A 66 -1.86 19.04 -0.82
C THR A 66 -2.84 20.20 -0.77
N ALA A 67 -3.30 20.66 -1.94
CA ALA A 67 -4.46 21.54 -2.03
C ALA A 67 -5.73 20.77 -1.62
N ARG A 68 -6.65 21.43 -0.91
CA ARG A 68 -7.99 20.86 -0.73
C ARG A 68 -8.65 20.80 -2.10
N ILE A 69 -8.94 19.59 -2.56
CA ILE A 69 -9.76 19.42 -3.77
C ILE A 69 -11.11 20.09 -3.48
N SER A 70 -11.50 21.02 -4.34
CA SER A 70 -12.77 21.73 -4.18
C SER A 70 -13.97 20.80 -4.34
N SER A 71 -15.09 21.13 -3.71
CA SER A 71 -16.36 20.43 -3.89
C SER A 71 -16.75 20.34 -5.36
N ALA A 72 -16.42 21.36 -6.15
CA ALA A 72 -16.70 21.38 -7.59
C ALA A 72 -16.06 20.25 -8.37
N VAL A 73 -14.88 19.76 -7.97
CA VAL A 73 -14.26 18.56 -8.56
C VAL A 73 -15.01 17.31 -8.12
N TYR A 74 -15.31 17.19 -6.82
CA TYR A 74 -16.05 16.03 -6.30
C TYR A 74 -17.45 15.88 -6.91
N ASP A 75 -18.14 16.99 -7.15
CA ASP A 75 -19.48 16.97 -7.76
C ASP A 75 -19.50 16.45 -9.22
N ARG A 76 -18.34 16.41 -9.86
CA ARG A 76 -18.17 15.96 -11.25
C ARG A 76 -17.52 14.61 -11.42
N MET A 77 -17.15 13.95 -10.32
CA MET A 77 -16.44 12.67 -10.33
C MET A 77 -17.18 11.62 -9.50
N CYS A 78 -17.17 10.39 -9.98
CA CYS A 78 -17.55 9.23 -9.15
C CYS A 78 -16.36 8.82 -8.28
N ARG A 79 -16.59 8.65 -6.99
CA ARG A 79 -15.55 8.23 -6.05
C ARG A 79 -15.57 6.73 -5.82
N ILE A 80 -14.41 6.11 -6.00
CA ILE A 80 -14.15 4.72 -5.62
C ILE A 80 -13.15 4.73 -4.45
N SER A 81 -13.47 4.05 -3.36
CA SER A 81 -12.55 3.86 -2.25
C SER A 81 -11.90 2.50 -2.36
N VAL A 82 -10.57 2.48 -2.35
CA VAL A 82 -9.77 1.25 -2.44
C VAL A 82 -9.17 0.98 -1.06
N ALA A 83 -9.47 -0.19 -0.50
CA ALA A 83 -8.91 -0.66 0.76
C ALA A 83 -7.61 -1.45 0.55
N TYR A 84 -6.96 -1.84 1.65
CA TYR A 84 -5.86 -2.80 1.60
C TYR A 84 -6.35 -4.17 1.12
N GLN A 85 -5.46 -4.90 0.49
CA GLN A 85 -5.70 -6.28 0.04
C GLN A 85 -5.90 -7.22 1.24
N SER A 86 -6.37 -8.44 0.96
CA SER A 86 -6.43 -9.50 1.94
C SER A 86 -5.03 -9.90 2.41
N ALA A 87 -4.90 -10.54 3.58
CA ALA A 87 -3.60 -11.04 4.07
C ALA A 87 -2.98 -12.05 3.09
N GLU A 88 -3.81 -12.88 2.46
CA GLU A 88 -3.38 -13.85 1.47
C GLU A 88 -2.84 -13.17 0.20
N ASP A 89 -3.55 -12.18 -0.32
CA ASP A 89 -3.10 -11.42 -1.49
C ASP A 89 -1.81 -10.65 -1.21
N GLU A 90 -1.71 -9.99 -0.05
CA GLU A 90 -0.49 -9.30 0.37
C GLU A 90 0.69 -10.29 0.47
N THR A 91 0.47 -11.49 1.03
CA THR A 91 1.48 -12.55 1.11
C THR A 91 1.93 -13.02 -0.28
N ASN A 92 0.99 -13.21 -1.20
CA ASN A 92 1.31 -13.59 -2.57
C ASN A 92 2.09 -12.49 -3.31
N ILE A 93 1.76 -11.22 -3.07
CA ILE A 93 2.49 -10.07 -3.62
C ILE A 93 3.93 -10.05 -3.10
N VAL A 94 4.14 -10.20 -1.78
CA VAL A 94 5.48 -10.20 -1.17
C VAL A 94 6.29 -11.38 -1.68
N HIS A 95 5.73 -12.58 -1.69
CA HIS A 95 6.42 -13.78 -2.18
C HIS A 95 6.79 -13.68 -3.67
N ARG A 96 5.94 -13.07 -4.51
CA ARG A 96 6.26 -12.80 -5.92
C ARG A 96 7.40 -11.81 -6.07
N ALA A 97 7.47 -10.79 -5.22
CA ALA A 97 8.53 -9.77 -5.24
C ALA A 97 9.85 -10.30 -4.67
N SER A 98 9.80 -11.30 -3.78
CA SER A 98 10.94 -11.92 -3.11
C SER A 98 10.86 -13.43 -3.19
N PRO A 99 11.10 -14.05 -4.37
CA PRO A 99 10.90 -15.49 -4.58
C PRO A 99 11.85 -16.38 -3.77
N ALA A 100 12.98 -15.84 -3.33
CA ALA A 100 13.94 -16.57 -2.49
C ALA A 100 13.45 -16.75 -1.03
N SER A 101 12.50 -15.92 -0.58
CA SER A 101 11.88 -16.07 0.74
C SER A 101 10.79 -17.14 0.71
N ASN A 102 10.71 -17.97 1.77
CA ASN A 102 9.61 -18.91 1.84
C ASN A 102 8.26 -18.20 2.12
N LYS A 103 7.16 -18.80 1.64
CA LYS A 103 5.82 -18.18 1.71
C LYS A 103 5.35 -17.97 3.15
N GLN A 104 5.70 -18.86 4.08
CA GLN A 104 5.31 -18.75 5.48
C GLN A 104 5.97 -17.55 6.15
N TRP A 105 7.25 -17.34 5.89
CA TRP A 105 7.95 -16.15 6.38
C TRP A 105 7.40 -14.87 5.76
N CYS A 106 7.07 -14.87 4.46
CA CYS A 106 6.38 -13.75 3.84
C CYS A 106 5.05 -13.43 4.52
N ALA A 107 4.28 -14.45 4.90
CA ALA A 107 3.04 -14.26 5.65
C ALA A 107 3.28 -13.61 7.01
N GLN A 108 4.30 -14.04 7.76
CA GLN A 108 4.67 -13.42 9.03
C GLN A 108 5.10 -11.94 8.86
N VAL A 109 5.89 -11.62 7.83
CA VAL A 109 6.28 -10.23 7.52
C VAL A 109 5.04 -9.39 7.16
N VAL A 110 4.10 -9.95 6.41
CA VAL A 110 2.81 -9.31 6.13
C VAL A 110 2.03 -9.07 7.41
N ASP A 111 2.01 -10.02 8.34
CA ASP A 111 1.34 -9.85 9.63
C ASP A 111 1.97 -8.74 10.46
N VAL A 112 3.31 -8.63 10.50
CA VAL A 112 3.98 -7.49 11.13
C VAL A 112 3.46 -6.17 10.54
N VAL A 113 3.44 -6.04 9.21
CA VAL A 113 2.97 -4.83 8.54
C VAL A 113 1.49 -4.56 8.84
N ARG A 114 0.65 -5.57 8.86
CA ARG A 114 -0.78 -5.45 9.19
C ARG A 114 -0.99 -5.01 10.64
N HIS A 115 -0.20 -5.52 11.59
CA HIS A 115 -0.22 -5.07 12.98
C HIS A 115 0.16 -3.60 13.11
N THR A 116 1.06 -3.05 12.28
CA THR A 116 1.34 -1.60 12.31
C THR A 116 0.10 -0.75 11.99
N ARG A 117 -0.85 -1.26 11.20
CA ARG A 117 -2.09 -0.54 10.84
C ARG A 117 -3.12 -0.50 11.97
N ALA A 118 -3.06 -1.48 12.87
CA ALA A 118 -4.00 -1.64 13.98
C ALA A 118 -3.42 -1.24 15.35
N HIS A 119 -2.12 -0.91 15.42
CA HIS A 119 -1.44 -0.62 16.66
C HIS A 119 -1.91 0.70 17.28
N SER A 120 -2.17 0.71 18.59
CA SER A 120 -2.72 1.87 19.33
C SER A 120 -1.82 3.10 19.27
N ASP A 121 -0.50 2.91 19.31
CA ASP A 121 0.48 4.00 19.32
C ASP A 121 0.75 4.58 17.93
N LEU A 122 0.31 3.89 16.87
CA LEU A 122 0.53 4.33 15.50
C LEU A 122 -0.69 5.06 14.92
N ARG A 123 -0.46 6.22 14.35
CA ARG A 123 -1.45 6.97 13.55
C ARG A 123 -1.49 6.46 12.12
N THR A 124 -0.33 6.09 11.58
CA THR A 124 -0.18 5.61 10.21
C THR A 124 0.65 4.33 10.25
N GLY A 125 0.07 3.24 9.77
CA GLY A 125 0.76 1.97 9.55
C GLY A 125 1.36 1.88 8.15
N SER A 126 2.10 0.80 7.90
CA SER A 126 2.74 0.55 6.60
C SER A 126 1.80 -0.16 5.63
N SER A 127 2.06 -0.01 4.34
CA SER A 127 1.41 -0.76 3.25
C SER A 127 2.19 -2.02 2.90
N VAL A 128 1.67 -2.83 1.96
CA VAL A 128 2.36 -4.01 1.41
C VAL A 128 3.75 -3.70 0.85
N ARG A 129 4.01 -2.46 0.41
CA ARG A 129 5.35 -2.01 -0.01
C ARG A 129 6.38 -2.15 1.12
N GLY A 130 5.99 -1.85 2.37
CA GLY A 130 6.87 -2.08 3.52
C GLY A 130 7.21 -3.56 3.72
N ALA A 131 6.25 -4.45 3.52
CA ALA A 131 6.50 -5.89 3.60
C ALA A 131 7.43 -6.38 2.49
N ILE A 132 7.26 -5.89 1.25
CA ILE A 132 8.15 -6.19 0.13
C ILE A 132 9.59 -5.74 0.46
N ASP A 133 9.74 -4.49 0.90
CA ASP A 133 11.06 -3.95 1.21
C ASP A 133 11.70 -4.68 2.40
N THR A 134 10.92 -5.05 3.43
CA THR A 134 11.44 -5.88 4.52
C THR A 134 11.99 -7.21 4.01
N ALA A 135 11.28 -7.87 3.09
CA ALA A 135 11.72 -9.14 2.53
C ALA A 135 13.01 -8.99 1.70
N LEU A 136 13.09 -7.97 0.86
CA LEU A 136 14.27 -7.72 0.01
C LEU A 136 15.49 -7.27 0.84
N VAL A 137 15.27 -6.40 1.85
CA VAL A 137 16.34 -5.95 2.76
C VAL A 137 16.85 -7.12 3.60
N ALA A 138 15.97 -8.03 4.08
CA ALA A 138 16.41 -9.22 4.81
C ALA A 138 17.32 -10.12 3.97
N GLN A 139 17.02 -10.31 2.68
CA GLN A 139 17.90 -11.05 1.78
C GLN A 139 19.29 -10.39 1.66
N SER A 140 19.30 -9.09 1.37
CA SER A 140 20.56 -8.35 1.21
C SER A 140 21.39 -8.32 2.50
N LEU A 141 20.74 -8.15 3.68
CA LEU A 141 21.42 -8.18 4.97
C LEU A 141 21.94 -9.59 5.30
N GLY A 142 21.17 -10.63 4.97
CA GLY A 142 21.59 -12.03 5.13
C GLY A 142 22.87 -12.31 4.33
N GLU A 143 22.88 -11.94 3.05
CA GLU A 143 24.06 -12.09 2.18
C GLU A 143 25.26 -11.32 2.74
N LEU A 144 25.10 -10.05 3.12
CA LEU A 144 26.17 -9.23 3.67
C LEU A 144 26.77 -9.78 4.99
N ARG A 145 25.94 -10.43 5.80
CA ARG A 145 26.33 -10.98 7.10
C ARG A 145 26.73 -12.45 7.07
N GLY A 146 26.60 -13.11 5.92
CA GLY A 146 26.80 -14.56 5.79
C GLY A 146 25.80 -15.35 6.63
N LYS A 147 24.55 -14.88 6.76
CA LYS A 147 23.45 -15.48 7.53
C LYS A 147 22.26 -15.75 6.64
N ASP A 148 21.36 -16.61 7.13
CA ASP A 148 20.07 -16.81 6.48
C ASP A 148 19.24 -15.52 6.57
N ALA A 149 18.55 -15.16 5.50
CA ALA A 149 17.58 -14.06 5.48
C ALA A 149 16.44 -14.28 6.49
N LEU A 150 16.17 -15.52 6.87
CA LEU A 150 15.17 -15.92 7.86
C LEU A 150 15.69 -15.86 9.31
N ASP A 151 16.97 -15.54 9.53
CA ASP A 151 17.52 -15.33 10.88
C ASP A 151 16.71 -14.21 11.56
N PRO A 152 16.17 -14.45 12.78
CA PRO A 152 15.29 -13.48 13.45
C PRO A 152 15.90 -12.09 13.63
N LEU A 153 17.21 -12.00 13.86
CA LEU A 153 17.91 -10.71 14.00
C LEU A 153 18.08 -10.00 12.65
N VAL A 154 18.34 -10.77 11.58
CA VAL A 154 18.39 -10.21 10.22
C VAL A 154 17.03 -9.68 9.81
N GLY A 155 15.98 -10.45 10.08
CA GLY A 155 14.60 -10.06 9.79
C GLY A 155 14.16 -8.82 10.57
N LEU A 156 14.46 -8.75 11.88
CA LEU A 156 14.15 -7.57 12.71
C LEU A 156 14.87 -6.31 12.20
N ASP A 157 16.18 -6.42 11.93
CA ASP A 157 16.95 -5.28 11.40
C ASP A 157 16.40 -4.82 10.03
N ALA A 158 15.98 -5.77 9.19
CA ALA A 158 15.33 -5.44 7.93
C ALA A 158 13.98 -4.72 8.14
N ALA A 159 13.18 -5.18 9.09
CA ALA A 159 11.90 -4.54 9.44
C ALA A 159 12.13 -3.12 9.98
N LEU A 160 13.06 -2.93 10.90
CA LEU A 160 13.42 -1.61 11.41
C LEU A 160 13.89 -0.69 10.28
N THR A 161 14.76 -1.16 9.39
CA THR A 161 15.28 -0.38 8.27
C THR A 161 14.18 0.04 7.29
N SER A 162 13.25 -0.85 6.98
CA SER A 162 12.24 -0.63 5.95
C SER A 162 10.98 0.06 6.47
N LEU A 163 10.62 -0.08 7.75
CA LEU A 163 9.36 0.38 8.29
C LEU A 163 9.45 1.67 9.10
N SER A 164 10.59 1.99 9.74
CA SER A 164 10.70 3.16 10.64
C SER A 164 10.31 4.47 9.95
N GLY A 165 10.68 4.68 8.70
CA GLY A 165 10.29 5.86 7.94
C GLY A 165 8.86 5.86 7.39
N ARG A 166 8.16 4.73 7.46
CA ARG A 166 6.82 4.53 6.86
C ARG A 166 5.68 4.62 7.86
N VAL A 167 5.96 4.33 9.12
CA VAL A 167 4.97 4.40 10.19
C VAL A 167 5.09 5.74 10.93
N LYS A 168 3.99 6.23 11.48
CA LYS A 168 3.97 7.50 12.23
C LYS A 168 3.27 7.27 13.56
N LEU A 169 3.89 7.72 14.64
CA LEU A 169 3.31 7.69 15.97
C LEU A 169 2.11 8.64 16.07
N ARG A 170 1.21 8.34 17.00
CA ARG A 170 0.19 9.28 17.46
C ARG A 170 0.82 10.36 18.33
N GLU A 171 0.20 11.53 18.35
CA GLU A 171 0.58 12.58 19.30
C GLU A 171 0.43 12.08 20.74
N GLY A 172 1.46 12.31 21.54
CA GLY A 172 1.51 11.85 22.93
C GLY A 172 1.98 10.41 23.13
N ALA A 173 2.36 9.67 22.08
CA ALA A 173 3.00 8.38 22.24
C ALA A 173 4.35 8.53 22.96
N VAL A 174 4.58 7.69 23.97
CA VAL A 174 5.81 7.72 24.79
C VAL A 174 6.90 6.86 24.16
N ARG A 175 6.51 5.82 23.41
CA ARG A 175 7.41 4.85 22.76
C ARG A 175 7.98 5.41 21.47
N SER A 176 9.19 4.96 21.11
CA SER A 176 9.77 5.23 19.78
C SER A 176 9.12 4.34 18.70
N VAL A 177 9.31 4.71 17.45
CA VAL A 177 8.86 3.89 16.29
C VAL A 177 9.54 2.52 16.33
N GLU A 178 10.83 2.50 16.63
CA GLU A 178 11.66 1.29 16.70
C GLU A 178 11.20 0.33 17.79
N GLU A 179 10.84 0.85 18.97
CA GLU A 179 10.28 0.05 20.04
C GLU A 179 8.95 -0.59 19.67
N VAL A 180 8.08 0.17 19.00
CA VAL A 180 6.78 -0.36 18.53
C VAL A 180 6.96 -1.44 17.47
N ILE A 181 7.86 -1.22 16.49
CA ILE A 181 8.15 -2.22 15.46
C ILE A 181 8.75 -3.49 16.07
N THR A 182 9.70 -3.34 17.02
CA THR A 182 10.33 -4.46 17.69
C THR A 182 9.32 -5.30 18.47
N ASP A 183 8.39 -4.65 19.14
CA ASP A 183 7.34 -5.32 19.92
C ASP A 183 6.37 -6.10 19.00
N ILE A 184 5.94 -5.48 17.92
CA ILE A 184 5.11 -6.14 16.90
C ILE A 184 5.85 -7.34 16.29
N TRP A 185 7.13 -7.17 15.94
CA TRP A 185 7.97 -8.24 15.41
C TRP A 185 8.04 -9.42 16.35
N ASN A 186 8.40 -9.16 17.60
CA ASN A 186 8.51 -10.20 18.62
C ASN A 186 7.16 -10.90 18.86
N THR A 187 6.06 -10.18 18.84
CA THR A 187 4.73 -10.76 19.00
C THR A 187 4.40 -11.73 17.85
N VAL A 188 4.67 -11.36 16.61
CA VAL A 188 4.36 -12.18 15.43
C VAL A 188 5.29 -13.38 15.32
N PHE A 189 6.59 -13.21 15.57
CA PHE A 189 7.58 -14.28 15.40
C PHE A 189 7.74 -15.16 16.65
N ALA A 190 7.24 -14.75 17.83
CA ALA A 190 7.16 -15.59 19.03
C ALA A 190 5.87 -16.43 19.08
N ALA A 191 4.82 -16.07 18.35
CA ALA A 191 3.59 -16.85 18.29
C ALA A 191 3.84 -18.23 17.66
N PRO A 192 3.44 -19.35 18.28
CA PRO A 192 3.52 -20.65 17.63
C PRO A 192 2.65 -20.62 16.36
N SER A 193 3.21 -21.13 15.24
CA SER A 193 2.50 -21.23 13.97
C SER A 193 1.24 -22.08 14.17
N GLU A 194 0.05 -21.49 14.05
CA GLU A 194 -1.24 -22.22 14.14
C GLU A 194 -1.49 -23.23 13.01
N ASN A 195 -0.51 -23.54 12.17
CA ASN A 195 -0.59 -24.53 11.09
C ASN A 195 0.36 -25.71 11.35
N GLY A 196 0.14 -26.43 12.43
CA GLY A 196 0.82 -27.68 12.76
C GLY A 196 -0.14 -28.71 13.33
N ASP A 197 -0.55 -29.62 12.47
CA ASP A 197 -1.06 -30.95 12.81
C ASP A 197 -2.50 -31.09 13.33
N VAL A 198 -3.43 -31.18 12.37
CA VAL A 198 -4.66 -31.95 12.62
C VAL A 198 -4.24 -33.44 12.69
N GLY A 199 -3.80 -33.83 13.88
CA GLY A 199 -3.50 -35.21 14.21
C GLY A 199 -4.70 -36.11 13.90
N LYS A 200 -4.49 -37.11 13.06
CA LYS A 200 -5.40 -38.23 12.82
C LYS A 200 -5.79 -38.84 14.17
N VAL A 201 -6.98 -38.57 14.60
CA VAL A 201 -7.61 -39.35 15.70
C VAL A 201 -7.92 -40.70 15.11
N ASN A 202 -7.13 -41.73 15.46
CA ASN A 202 -7.43 -43.11 15.20
C ASN A 202 -8.71 -43.49 15.94
N ALA A 203 -9.73 -43.90 15.21
CA ALA A 203 -10.93 -44.50 15.74
C ALA A 203 -10.55 -45.85 16.41
N PRO A 204 -11.06 -46.17 17.62
CA PRO A 204 -10.89 -47.49 18.19
C PRO A 204 -11.78 -48.48 17.48
N THR A 205 -11.17 -49.51 16.91
CA THR A 205 -11.83 -50.73 16.45
C THR A 205 -12.44 -51.45 17.67
N GLY A 206 -13.77 -51.35 17.81
CA GLY A 206 -14.52 -52.19 18.74
C GLY A 206 -14.72 -53.57 18.18
N ALA A 207 -14.18 -54.56 18.87
CA ALA A 207 -14.41 -55.98 18.61
C ALA A 207 -15.77 -56.40 19.20
N THR A 208 -16.45 -57.18 18.40
CA THR A 208 -17.44 -58.26 18.64
C THR A 208 -17.68 -58.76 20.08
N ASN A 209 -18.92 -58.84 20.46
CA ASN A 209 -19.65 -60.09 20.74
C ASN A 209 -21.15 -59.87 20.63
#